data_b08bcf192f216b3033b459c54555b2db
#
_entry.id   b08bcf192f216b3033b459c54555b2db
#
_cell.length_a   1.000
_cell.length_b   1.000
_cell.length_c   1.000
_cell.angle_alpha   90.00
_cell.angle_beta   90.00
_cell.angle_gamma   90.00
#
_symmetry.space_group_name_H-M   'P 1'
#
loop_
_entity.id
_entity.type
_entity.pdbx_description
1 polymer ?
#
loop_
_entity_poly.entity_id
_entity_poly.type
_entity_poly.pdbx_seq_one_letter_code
_entity_poly.pdbx_strand_id
1 'polypeptide(L)'
;MSTDNTTANTTARLVPAERLKAISSLIGEGAVFDGGFQSSKDLGIKVDGKLIGNIVFEQGGAVHIGPTGVVENTSIEADYVFIEGKVKGSIVARKSLEITGSATVIGDASYDALVDVHPRARIRGKLEYRGDVDAPSN
;
A
#
# COMPACT_ATOMS: atom_id res chain seq x y z
N MET A 1 25.38 3.75 14.34
CA MET A 1 24.69 3.81 14.01
C MET A 1 24.11 3.64 13.37
N SER A 2 24.32 3.61 12.89
CA SER A 2 23.73 3.47 12.23
C SER A 2 23.14 3.29 11.78
N THR A 3 23.11 3.11 11.83
CA THR A 3 22.37 2.88 11.33
C THR A 3 21.62 3.11 11.05
N ASP A 4 21.70 3.31 11.19
CA ASP A 4 20.87 3.60 10.95
C ASP A 4 20.34 4.11 10.19
N ASN A 5 20.69 4.19 9.79
CA ASN A 5 20.15 4.57 8.76
C ASN A 5 19.10 3.93 8.17
N THR A 6 19.13 2.93 8.42
CA THR A 6 18.11 2.17 7.91
C THR A 6 16.80 2.63 8.34
N THR A 7 16.72 3.05 9.52
CA THR A 7 15.48 3.63 9.97
C THR A 7 15.16 4.86 9.19
N ALA A 8 16.17 5.52 8.74
CA ALA A 8 15.98 6.70 7.93
C ALA A 8 15.32 6.35 6.59
N ASN A 9 15.34 5.09 6.21
CA ASN A 9 14.76 4.70 4.94
C ASN A 9 13.26 4.68 4.95
N THR A 10 12.66 4.61 6.12
CA THR A 10 11.22 4.54 6.13
C THR A 10 10.65 5.94 6.26
N THR A 11 9.69 6.23 5.37
CA THR A 11 8.98 7.50 5.40
C THR A 11 7.55 7.30 5.89
N ALA A 12 7.22 6.10 6.34
CA ALA A 12 5.87 5.80 6.76
C ALA A 12 5.49 6.58 8.01
N ARG A 13 4.30 7.09 8.05
CA ARG A 13 3.76 7.88 9.15
C ARG A 13 2.59 7.20 9.84
N LEU A 14 1.83 6.39 9.13
CA LEU A 14 0.70 5.65 9.68
C LEU A 14 0.95 4.16 9.73
N VAL A 15 1.52 3.60 8.67
CA VAL A 15 1.75 2.18 8.61
C VAL A 15 2.87 1.83 9.57
N PRO A 16 2.62 0.93 10.54
CA PRO A 16 3.65 0.60 11.52
C PRO A 16 4.92 0.06 10.88
N ALA A 17 6.06 0.50 11.38
CA ALA A 17 7.35 0.08 10.82
C ALA A 17 7.53 -1.41 10.88
N GLU A 18 7.06 -2.06 11.94
CA GLU A 18 7.20 -3.52 12.05
C GLU A 18 6.40 -4.24 10.97
N ARG A 19 5.32 -3.64 10.48
CA ARG A 19 4.57 -4.25 9.39
C ARG A 19 5.36 -4.20 8.08
N LEU A 20 6.08 -3.11 7.86
CA LEU A 20 6.89 -2.97 6.66
C LEU A 20 8.14 -3.85 6.73
N LYS A 21 8.64 -4.12 7.93
CA LYS A 21 9.79 -5.00 8.11
C LYS A 21 9.40 -6.47 7.96
N ALA A 22 8.15 -6.79 8.20
CA ALA A 22 7.67 -8.17 8.17
C ALA A 22 7.21 -8.59 6.78
N ILE A 23 7.69 -7.91 5.74
CA ILE A 23 7.38 -8.27 4.36
C ILE A 23 8.00 -9.63 4.06
N SER A 24 7.18 -10.54 3.55
CA SER A 24 7.61 -11.91 3.25
C SER A 24 7.75 -12.19 1.76
N SER A 25 7.28 -11.30 0.90
CA SER A 25 7.37 -11.47 -0.54
C SER A 25 7.87 -10.19 -1.17
N LEU A 26 8.76 -10.31 -2.14
CA LEU A 26 9.37 -9.13 -2.77
C LEU A 26 9.40 -9.33 -4.29
N ILE A 27 8.90 -8.32 -5.01
CA ILE A 27 9.11 -8.23 -6.45
C ILE A 27 10.15 -7.13 -6.64
N GLY A 28 11.37 -7.56 -6.96
CA GLY A 28 12.50 -6.64 -7.00
C GLY A 28 12.47 -5.72 -8.21
N GLU A 29 13.25 -4.66 -8.11
CA GLU A 29 13.35 -3.69 -9.18
C GLU A 29 13.81 -4.37 -10.47
N GLY A 30 13.13 -4.07 -11.58
CA GLY A 30 13.42 -4.69 -12.86
C GLY A 30 12.69 -5.99 -13.12
N ALA A 31 12.10 -6.59 -12.09
CA ALA A 31 11.33 -7.81 -12.25
C ALA A 31 9.89 -7.49 -12.65
N VAL A 32 9.28 -8.38 -13.42
CA VAL A 32 7.88 -8.25 -13.82
C VAL A 32 7.16 -9.51 -13.40
N PHE A 33 6.09 -9.34 -12.63
CA PHE A 33 5.23 -10.43 -12.21
C PHE A 33 3.86 -10.20 -12.82
N ASP A 34 3.44 -11.13 -13.68
CA ASP A 34 2.14 -11.05 -14.34
C ASP A 34 1.24 -12.13 -13.76
N GLY A 35 0.30 -11.72 -12.94
CA GLY A 35 -0.60 -12.63 -12.25
C GLY A 35 -1.02 -12.03 -10.94
N GLY A 36 -1.95 -12.68 -10.25
CA GLY A 36 -2.45 -12.19 -8.99
C GLY A 36 -1.64 -12.70 -7.81
N PHE A 37 -1.70 -11.98 -6.72
CA PHE A 37 -1.16 -12.40 -5.44
C PHE A 37 -2.30 -12.42 -4.43
N GLN A 38 -2.51 -13.57 -3.81
CA GLN A 38 -3.60 -13.72 -2.86
C GLN A 38 -3.11 -14.48 -1.64
N SER A 39 -3.56 -14.05 -0.46
CA SER A 39 -3.19 -14.72 0.77
C SER A 39 -4.35 -14.66 1.74
N SER A 40 -4.59 -15.77 2.45
CA SER A 40 -5.53 -15.80 3.56
C SER A 40 -4.82 -15.58 4.89
N LYS A 41 -3.52 -15.34 4.87
CA LYS A 41 -2.73 -15.12 6.08
C LYS A 41 -2.23 -13.69 6.13
N ASP A 42 -1.90 -13.25 7.34
CA ASP A 42 -1.40 -11.91 7.58
C ASP A 42 0.08 -11.84 7.21
N LEU A 43 0.33 -11.71 5.92
CA LEU A 43 1.68 -11.62 5.37
C LEU A 43 1.91 -10.22 4.80
N GLY A 44 3.00 -10.05 4.08
CA GLY A 44 3.30 -8.77 3.45
C GLY A 44 3.97 -8.96 2.11
N ILE A 45 3.75 -8.00 1.23
CA ILE A 45 4.41 -7.99 -0.07
C ILE A 45 4.96 -6.59 -0.36
N LYS A 46 6.17 -6.55 -0.89
CA LYS A 46 6.77 -5.30 -1.37
C LYS A 46 6.98 -5.40 -2.86
N VAL A 47 6.58 -4.35 -3.57
CA VAL A 47 6.74 -4.30 -5.04
C VAL A 47 7.67 -3.14 -5.36
N ASP A 48 8.88 -3.47 -5.80
CA ASP A 48 9.84 -2.50 -6.33
C ASP A 48 9.98 -2.61 -7.83
N GLY A 49 9.45 -3.68 -8.41
CA GLY A 49 9.39 -3.89 -9.84
C GLY A 49 7.98 -3.64 -10.34
N LYS A 50 7.52 -4.49 -11.25
CA LYS A 50 6.19 -4.34 -11.85
C LYS A 50 5.34 -5.56 -11.56
N LEU A 51 4.12 -5.33 -11.11
CA LEU A 51 3.14 -6.39 -10.92
C LEU A 51 1.89 -6.04 -11.70
N ILE A 52 1.39 -7.00 -12.46
CA ILE A 52 0.16 -6.87 -13.22
C ILE A 52 -0.81 -7.89 -12.66
N GLY A 53 -1.87 -7.42 -12.00
CA GLY A 53 -2.84 -8.31 -11.38
C GLY A 53 -3.26 -7.83 -10.01
N ASN A 54 -4.10 -8.61 -9.36
CA ASN A 54 -4.66 -8.23 -8.06
C ASN A 54 -3.72 -8.61 -6.92
N ILE A 55 -3.77 -7.82 -5.85
CA ILE A 55 -3.08 -8.14 -4.60
C ILE A 55 -4.16 -8.15 -3.53
N VAL A 56 -4.51 -9.34 -3.04
CA VAL A 56 -5.63 -9.48 -2.11
C VAL A 56 -5.18 -10.25 -0.88
N PHE A 57 -5.31 -9.62 0.27
CA PHE A 57 -5.18 -10.30 1.56
C PHE A 57 -6.58 -10.40 2.14
N GLU A 58 -7.05 -11.63 2.34
CA GLU A 58 -8.40 -11.85 2.86
C GLU A 58 -8.53 -11.35 4.28
N GLN A 59 -7.45 -11.41 5.04
CA GLN A 59 -7.37 -10.84 6.37
C GLN A 59 -5.95 -10.38 6.63
N GLY A 60 -5.80 -9.33 7.41
CA GLY A 60 -4.49 -8.79 7.69
C GLY A 60 -3.83 -8.25 6.44
N GLY A 61 -2.54 -8.42 6.38
CA GLY A 61 -1.76 -8.09 5.20
C GLY A 61 -1.20 -6.69 5.19
N ALA A 62 -0.03 -6.56 4.58
CA ALA A 62 0.61 -5.28 4.36
C ALA A 62 1.13 -5.25 2.92
N VAL A 63 0.83 -4.16 2.21
CA VAL A 63 1.27 -3.97 0.84
C VAL A 63 2.12 -2.71 0.80
N HIS A 64 3.36 -2.86 0.36
CA HIS A 64 4.28 -1.74 0.22
C HIS A 64 4.69 -1.62 -1.24
N ILE A 65 4.23 -0.58 -1.90
CA ILE A 65 4.64 -0.28 -3.26
C ILE A 65 5.79 0.71 -3.17
N GLY A 66 7.01 0.25 -3.42
CA GLY A 66 8.19 1.10 -3.30
C GLY A 66 8.27 2.16 -4.38
N PRO A 67 9.24 3.07 -4.27
CA PRO A 67 9.32 4.21 -5.20
C PRO A 67 9.46 3.81 -6.67
N THR A 68 10.07 2.67 -6.94
CA THR A 68 10.21 2.16 -8.30
C THR A 68 9.13 1.17 -8.68
N GLY A 69 8.19 0.89 -7.75
CA GLY A 69 7.15 -0.10 -7.99
C GLY A 69 6.04 0.43 -8.87
N VAL A 70 5.50 -0.46 -9.69
CA VAL A 70 4.35 -0.17 -10.55
C VAL A 70 3.41 -1.36 -10.47
N VAL A 71 2.15 -1.09 -10.14
CA VAL A 71 1.12 -2.13 -10.09
C VAL A 71 -0.01 -1.71 -11.00
N GLU A 72 -0.38 -2.58 -11.95
CA GLU A 72 -1.38 -2.28 -12.95
C GLU A 72 -2.45 -3.35 -13.01
N ASN A 73 -3.63 -3.00 -13.53
CA ASN A 73 -4.78 -3.89 -13.65
C ASN A 73 -5.05 -4.57 -12.32
N THR A 74 -5.13 -3.76 -11.26
CA THR A 74 -5.08 -4.31 -9.92
C THR A 74 -6.30 -3.91 -9.10
N SER A 75 -6.61 -4.77 -8.15
CA SER A 75 -7.43 -4.44 -7.00
C SER A 75 -6.58 -4.83 -5.79
N ILE A 76 -6.17 -3.84 -5.02
CA ILE A 76 -5.33 -4.08 -3.85
C ILE A 76 -6.22 -4.05 -2.62
N GLU A 77 -6.17 -5.11 -1.81
CA GLU A 77 -6.95 -5.18 -0.59
C GLU A 77 -6.09 -5.75 0.52
N ALA A 78 -5.93 -5.00 1.59
CA ALA A 78 -5.11 -5.39 2.73
C ALA A 78 -5.43 -4.50 3.92
N ASP A 79 -4.91 -4.87 5.10
CA ASP A 79 -5.06 -4.02 6.28
C ASP A 79 -4.22 -2.75 6.15
N TYR A 80 -2.98 -2.90 5.68
CA TYR A 80 -2.04 -1.77 5.57
C TYR A 80 -1.58 -1.63 4.13
N VAL A 81 -1.71 -0.43 3.57
CA VAL A 81 -1.26 -0.16 2.21
C VAL A 81 -0.41 1.11 2.25
N PHE A 82 0.85 0.97 1.83
CA PHE A 82 1.82 2.06 1.81
C PHE A 82 2.34 2.21 0.39
N ILE A 83 2.07 3.37 -0.22
CA ILE A 83 2.34 3.57 -1.64
C ILE A 83 3.34 4.71 -1.82
N GLU A 84 4.48 4.37 -2.42
CA GLU A 84 5.50 5.34 -2.81
C GLU A 84 5.66 5.38 -4.33
N GLY A 85 5.14 4.39 -5.03
CA GLY A 85 5.26 4.27 -6.47
C GLY A 85 3.96 4.52 -7.18
N LYS A 86 3.69 3.73 -8.20
CA LYS A 86 2.55 3.96 -9.08
C LYS A 86 1.58 2.79 -9.03
N VAL A 87 0.30 3.10 -8.88
CA VAL A 87 -0.77 2.11 -8.86
C VAL A 87 -1.85 2.53 -9.85
N LYS A 88 -2.21 1.61 -10.75
CA LYS A 88 -3.34 1.79 -11.67
C LYS A 88 -4.38 0.74 -11.36
N GLY A 89 -5.43 1.13 -10.64
CA GLY A 89 -6.49 0.23 -10.23
C GLY A 89 -7.12 0.72 -8.95
N SER A 90 -7.80 -0.17 -8.26
CA SER A 90 -8.49 0.19 -7.03
C SER A 90 -7.70 -0.27 -5.82
N ILE A 91 -7.87 0.44 -4.71
CA ILE A 91 -7.17 0.17 -3.46
C ILE A 91 -8.18 0.18 -2.34
N VAL A 92 -8.13 -0.86 -1.49
CA VAL A 92 -8.91 -0.92 -0.27
C VAL A 92 -7.98 -1.21 0.89
N ALA A 93 -7.84 -0.28 1.81
CA ALA A 93 -7.04 -0.45 3.00
C ALA A 93 -7.97 -0.51 4.21
N ARG A 94 -7.95 -1.64 4.90
CA ARG A 94 -8.88 -1.84 6.02
C ARG A 94 -8.45 -1.12 7.29
N LYS A 95 -7.15 -0.88 7.47
CA LYS A 95 -6.66 -0.18 8.67
C LYS A 95 -5.98 1.13 8.36
N SER A 96 -4.98 1.11 7.48
CA SER A 96 -4.27 2.35 7.18
C SER A 96 -3.89 2.42 5.71
N LEU A 97 -4.17 3.56 5.11
CA LEU A 97 -3.75 3.86 3.75
C LEU A 97 -2.81 5.05 3.81
N GLU A 98 -1.60 4.86 3.33
CA GLU A 98 -0.62 5.94 3.32
C GLU A 98 -0.10 6.12 1.90
N ILE A 99 -0.21 7.34 1.40
CA ILE A 99 0.20 7.68 0.03
C ILE A 99 1.21 8.82 0.13
N THR A 100 2.44 8.54 -0.29
CA THR A 100 3.54 9.49 -0.12
C THR A 100 3.60 10.51 -1.25
N GLY A 101 4.51 11.46 -1.13
CA GLY A 101 4.65 12.52 -2.13
C GLY A 101 5.17 12.05 -3.48
N SER A 102 5.79 10.87 -3.53
CA SER A 102 6.25 10.32 -4.79
C SER A 102 5.22 9.41 -5.46
N ALA A 103 4.09 9.19 -4.81
CA ALA A 103 3.11 8.23 -5.29
C ALA A 103 2.20 8.80 -6.35
N THR A 104 1.77 7.93 -7.25
CA THR A 104 0.75 8.24 -8.25
C THR A 104 -0.27 7.12 -8.21
N VAL A 105 -1.53 7.47 -7.98
CA VAL A 105 -2.63 6.51 -7.96
C VAL A 105 -3.62 6.92 -9.05
N ILE A 106 -3.87 6.01 -9.98
CA ILE A 106 -4.85 6.21 -11.04
C ILE A 106 -5.95 5.19 -10.81
N GLY A 107 -7.07 5.64 -10.26
CA GLY A 107 -8.16 4.79 -9.85
C GLY A 107 -8.70 5.24 -8.51
N ASP A 108 -9.57 4.42 -7.95
CA ASP A 108 -10.24 4.78 -6.70
C ASP A 108 -9.51 4.13 -5.53
N ALA A 109 -9.33 4.90 -4.47
CA ALA A 109 -8.72 4.42 -3.25
C ALA A 109 -9.70 4.60 -2.11
N SER A 110 -9.81 3.59 -1.24
CA SER A 110 -10.70 3.66 -0.10
C SER A 110 -10.03 3.11 1.14
N TYR A 111 -10.51 3.54 2.29
CA TYR A 111 -9.95 3.12 3.56
C TYR A 111 -11.06 3.03 4.59
N ASP A 112 -10.87 2.10 5.56
CA ASP A 112 -11.90 1.88 6.57
C ASP A 112 -11.59 2.57 7.88
N ALA A 113 -10.34 2.97 8.13
CA ALA A 113 -9.96 3.57 9.41
C ALA A 113 -9.12 4.83 9.23
N LEU A 114 -7.86 4.72 8.81
CA LEU A 114 -6.95 5.85 8.80
C LEU A 114 -6.37 6.10 7.41
N VAL A 115 -6.10 7.36 7.12
CA VAL A 115 -5.48 7.73 5.85
C VAL A 115 -4.49 8.88 6.07
N ASP A 116 -3.37 8.81 5.35
CA ASP A 116 -2.41 9.91 5.29
C ASP A 116 -2.00 10.08 3.84
N VAL A 117 -2.37 11.19 3.24
CA VAL A 117 -2.03 11.49 1.85
C VAL A 117 -1.13 12.72 1.86
N HIS A 118 0.07 12.56 1.36
CA HIS A 118 1.02 13.66 1.27
C HIS A 118 0.50 14.71 0.29
N PRO A 119 0.73 16.01 0.53
CA PRO A 119 0.26 17.05 -0.38
C PRO A 119 0.75 16.92 -1.82
N ARG A 120 1.88 16.25 -2.03
CA ARG A 120 2.43 16.06 -3.37
C ARG A 120 1.92 14.80 -4.05
N ALA A 121 1.18 13.96 -3.34
CA ALA A 121 0.66 12.75 -3.94
C ALA A 121 -0.29 13.08 -5.08
N ARG A 122 -0.28 12.25 -6.10
CA ARG A 122 -1.13 12.46 -7.28
C ARG A 122 -2.15 11.35 -7.34
N ILE A 123 -3.41 11.74 -7.24
CA ILE A 123 -4.51 10.78 -7.27
C ILE A 123 -5.46 11.23 -8.38
N ARG A 124 -5.66 10.34 -9.34
CA ARG A 124 -6.68 10.54 -10.37
C ARG A 124 -7.77 9.53 -10.15
N GLY A 125 -8.83 9.96 -9.49
CA GLY A 125 -9.91 9.10 -9.07
C GLY A 125 -10.44 9.60 -7.76
N LYS A 126 -11.12 8.72 -7.02
CA LYS A 126 -11.75 9.09 -5.76
C LYS A 126 -10.94 8.55 -4.59
N LEU A 127 -10.95 9.30 -3.50
CA LEU A 127 -10.47 8.83 -2.21
C LEU A 127 -11.68 8.79 -1.29
N GLU A 128 -12.01 7.62 -0.77
CA GLU A 128 -13.27 7.44 -0.06
C GLU A 128 -13.07 6.76 1.26
N TYR A 129 -13.71 7.29 2.31
CA TYR A 129 -13.79 6.65 3.60
C TYR A 129 -14.95 5.66 3.57
N ARG A 130 -14.67 4.39 3.88
CA ARG A 130 -15.68 3.34 3.87
C ARG A 130 -16.20 2.99 5.25
N GLY A 131 -15.61 3.56 6.29
CA GLY A 131 -16.06 3.29 7.64
C GLY A 131 -17.45 3.83 7.90
N ASP A 132 -17.96 3.58 9.11
CA ASP A 132 -19.30 4.01 9.49
C ASP A 132 -19.24 5.43 10.04
N VAL A 133 -19.63 6.41 9.21
CA VAL A 133 -19.59 7.81 9.61
C VAL A 133 -20.66 8.15 10.65
N ASP A 134 -21.65 7.27 10.81
CA ASP A 134 -22.70 7.49 11.80
C ASP A 134 -22.35 6.84 13.14
N ALA A 135 -21.28 6.07 13.21
CA ALA A 135 -20.87 5.46 14.45
C ALA A 135 -20.35 6.50 15.42
N PRO A 136 -20.57 6.32 16.72
CA PRO A 136 -19.99 7.23 17.69
C PRO A 136 -18.49 7.28 17.56
N SER A 137 -17.97 8.48 17.61
CA SER A 137 -16.54 8.69 17.56
C SER A 137 -15.93 8.39 18.93
N ASN A 138 -14.85 7.70 18.97
CA ASN A 138 -14.23 7.36 20.25
C ASN A 138 -12.80 7.77 20.29
#